data_4715bf3e3143f22e8242828c2fe79053
#
_entry.id   4715bf3e3143f22e8242828c2fe79053
#
_cell.length_a   1.000
_cell.length_b   1.000
_cell.length_c   1.000
_cell.angle_alpha   90.00
_cell.angle_beta   90.00
_cell.angle_gamma   90.00
#
_symmetry.space_group_name_H-M   'P 1'
#
loop_
_entity.id
_entity.type
_entity.pdbx_description
1 polymer ?
#
loop_
_entity_poly.entity_id
_entity_poly.type
_entity_poly.pdbx_seq_one_letter_code
_entity_poly.pdbx_strand_id
1 'polypeptide(L)'
;IPAEYAWVPIEAEGYLYINCLWIAGSMKGHGYSNDLLDECLRDAKAQGKKGLCILSAEGKKREFLSDPKYLAYKGFLTADTSECGITLLYLPFAPDAQPPKFKDCAKRPQTSEIGFVIYYTDQCPFTYYWVPRVAEVAAEHGIPLKTVHITDRETAQNLPAPVTTYALFRDGKFVTHAIQSDKKFLKLAQGRCAE
;
A
#
# COMPACT_ATOMS: atom_id res chain seq x y z
N ILE A 1 10.74 9.32 -0.85
CA ILE A 1 10.77 10.13 0.38
C ILE A 1 11.54 9.39 1.46
N PRO A 2 12.20 10.06 2.43
CA PRO A 2 12.75 9.38 3.60
C PRO A 2 11.67 8.54 4.30
N ALA A 3 11.99 7.29 4.64
CA ALA A 3 11.00 6.34 5.14
C ALA A 3 10.38 6.76 6.48
N GLU A 4 11.11 7.54 7.28
CA GLU A 4 10.62 8.15 8.53
C GLU A 4 9.47 9.13 8.31
N TYR A 5 9.32 9.66 7.08
CA TYR A 5 8.23 10.56 6.69
C TYR A 5 7.16 9.89 5.83
N ALA A 6 7.35 8.61 5.50
CA ALA A 6 6.35 7.86 4.74
C ALA A 6 5.07 7.67 5.55
N TRP A 7 3.95 7.70 4.88
CA TRP A 7 2.62 7.50 5.47
C TRP A 7 2.26 6.01 5.51
N VAL A 8 3.18 5.18 5.96
CA VAL A 8 3.00 3.72 6.08
C VAL A 8 3.52 3.23 7.43
N PRO A 9 2.93 2.22 8.03
CA PRO A 9 3.31 1.69 9.34
C PRO A 9 4.51 0.74 9.24
N ILE A 10 5.69 1.30 8.96
CA ILE A 10 6.97 0.58 8.85
C ILE A 10 8.02 1.19 9.78
N GLU A 11 8.98 0.38 10.18
CA GLU A 11 10.23 0.77 10.81
C GLU A 11 11.34 0.61 9.77
N ALA A 12 11.73 1.71 9.14
CA ALA A 12 12.66 1.73 8.00
C ALA A 12 13.61 2.95 8.06
N GLU A 13 14.04 3.33 9.25
CA GLU A 13 14.92 4.47 9.47
C GLU A 13 16.20 4.36 8.65
N GLY A 14 16.51 5.44 7.93
CA GLY A 14 17.66 5.53 7.04
C GLY A 14 17.43 4.96 5.64
N TYR A 15 16.24 4.45 5.32
CA TYR A 15 15.87 4.06 3.95
C TYR A 15 15.16 5.21 3.21
N LEU A 16 15.17 5.16 1.88
CA LEU A 16 14.24 5.92 1.05
C LEU A 16 13.05 5.01 0.70
N TYR A 17 11.84 5.45 1.01
CA TYR A 17 10.61 4.75 0.66
C TYR A 17 10.09 5.19 -0.71
N ILE A 18 9.84 4.23 -1.60
CA ILE A 18 9.21 4.44 -2.90
C ILE A 18 7.69 4.31 -2.70
N ASN A 19 6.98 5.43 -2.73
CA ASN A 19 5.54 5.46 -2.51
C ASN A 19 4.76 4.89 -3.69
N CYS A 20 5.20 5.19 -4.93
CA CYS A 20 4.56 4.72 -6.15
C CYS A 20 5.60 4.62 -7.27
N LEU A 21 5.62 3.47 -7.97
CA LEU A 21 6.41 3.25 -9.18
C LEU A 21 5.44 2.84 -10.30
N TRP A 22 4.91 3.80 -11.04
CA TRP A 22 3.83 3.57 -11.99
C TRP A 22 4.13 4.17 -13.37
N ILE A 23 4.04 3.33 -14.40
CA ILE A 23 4.10 3.76 -15.81
C ILE A 23 2.72 3.51 -16.43
N ALA A 24 2.12 4.52 -17.02
CA ALA A 24 0.75 4.48 -17.54
C ALA A 24 0.69 4.66 -19.06
N GLY A 25 -0.42 4.21 -19.62
CA GLY A 25 -0.81 4.47 -21.01
C GLY A 25 0.22 3.97 -22.02
N SER A 26 0.47 4.80 -23.05
CA SER A 26 1.41 4.54 -24.14
C SER A 26 2.87 4.50 -23.71
N MET A 27 3.19 4.95 -22.49
CA MET A 27 4.57 4.93 -21.96
C MET A 27 4.99 3.55 -21.42
N LYS A 28 4.07 2.59 -21.35
CA LYS A 28 4.40 1.20 -20.96
C LYS A 28 5.29 0.53 -22.00
N GLY A 29 6.22 -0.31 -21.55
CA GLY A 29 7.10 -1.10 -22.43
C GLY A 29 8.34 -0.36 -22.95
N HIS A 30 8.53 0.91 -22.63
CA HIS A 30 9.69 1.73 -23.06
C HIS A 30 10.87 1.72 -22.07
N GLY A 31 10.80 0.94 -21.01
CA GLY A 31 11.89 0.86 -20.03
C GLY A 31 11.88 1.95 -18.95
N TYR A 32 10.98 2.92 -19.00
CA TYR A 32 10.93 4.05 -18.05
C TYR A 32 10.83 3.67 -16.57
N SER A 33 10.37 2.46 -16.25
CA SER A 33 10.43 1.97 -14.86
C SER A 33 11.86 1.80 -14.37
N ASN A 34 12.81 1.50 -15.28
CA ASN A 34 14.22 1.44 -14.93
C ASN A 34 14.78 2.84 -14.66
N ASP A 35 14.44 3.80 -15.53
CA ASP A 35 14.92 5.19 -15.40
C ASP A 35 14.42 5.80 -14.08
N LEU A 36 13.14 5.55 -13.72
CA LEU A 36 12.59 5.99 -12.43
C LEU A 36 13.26 5.31 -11.23
N LEU A 37 13.55 4.02 -11.33
CA LEU A 37 14.25 3.31 -10.26
C LEU A 37 15.69 3.78 -10.13
N ASP A 38 16.38 4.02 -11.24
CA ASP A 38 17.75 4.54 -11.26
C ASP A 38 17.80 5.95 -10.65
N GLU A 39 16.77 6.77 -10.86
CA GLU A 39 16.65 8.07 -10.18
C GLU A 39 16.48 7.91 -8.68
N CYS A 40 15.61 6.99 -8.22
CA CYS A 40 15.47 6.69 -6.79
C CYS A 40 16.81 6.22 -6.18
N LEU A 41 17.58 5.40 -6.90
CA LEU A 41 18.89 4.93 -6.46
C LEU A 41 19.90 6.08 -6.33
N ARG A 42 19.95 6.99 -7.32
CA ARG A 42 20.82 8.16 -7.28
C ARG A 42 20.48 9.09 -6.12
N ASP A 43 19.18 9.39 -5.96
CA ASP A 43 18.69 10.25 -4.89
C ASP A 43 18.99 9.67 -3.51
N ALA A 44 18.71 8.37 -3.30
CA ALA A 44 18.97 7.70 -2.04
C ALA A 44 20.47 7.70 -1.67
N LYS A 45 21.35 7.45 -2.65
CA LYS A 45 22.81 7.52 -2.46
C LYS A 45 23.28 8.94 -2.15
N ALA A 46 22.75 9.94 -2.86
CA ALA A 46 23.08 11.35 -2.63
C ALA A 46 22.67 11.82 -1.23
N GLN A 47 21.57 11.27 -0.69
CA GLN A 47 21.10 11.52 0.68
C GLN A 47 21.80 10.66 1.75
N GLY A 48 22.77 9.82 1.40
CA GLY A 48 23.44 8.91 2.34
C GLY A 48 22.52 7.86 2.97
N LYS A 49 21.47 7.46 2.26
CA LYS A 49 20.52 6.46 2.75
C LYS A 49 21.13 5.05 2.72
N LYS A 50 20.62 4.16 3.56
CA LYS A 50 21.04 2.74 3.68
C LYS A 50 20.55 1.88 2.51
N GLY A 51 19.56 2.37 1.75
CA GLY A 51 18.95 1.65 0.65
C GLY A 51 17.57 2.20 0.30
N LEU A 52 16.84 1.42 -0.51
CA LEU A 52 15.46 1.68 -0.88
C LEU A 52 14.53 0.67 -0.20
N CYS A 53 13.27 1.06 0.06
CA CYS A 53 12.21 0.12 0.43
C CYS A 53 10.90 0.48 -0.27
N ILE A 54 10.04 -0.53 -0.47
CA ILE A 54 8.78 -0.41 -1.23
C ILE A 54 7.81 -1.51 -0.79
N LEU A 55 6.51 -1.23 -0.85
CA LEU A 55 5.48 -2.25 -0.68
C LEU A 55 5.22 -3.01 -1.99
N SER A 56 4.93 -4.30 -1.84
CA SER A 56 4.56 -5.19 -2.92
C SER A 56 3.55 -6.24 -2.43
N ALA A 57 3.01 -7.03 -3.34
CA ALA A 57 2.21 -8.20 -3.01
C ALA A 57 2.35 -9.26 -4.11
N GLU A 58 2.25 -10.52 -3.75
CA GLU A 58 2.18 -11.61 -4.71
C GLU A 58 0.76 -11.75 -5.30
N GLY A 59 0.67 -12.38 -6.48
CA GLY A 59 -0.59 -12.72 -7.13
C GLY A 59 -1.17 -11.64 -8.05
N LYS A 60 -2.40 -11.91 -8.53
CA LYS A 60 -3.09 -11.06 -9.51
C LYS A 60 -3.67 -9.77 -8.91
N LYS A 61 -3.91 -9.73 -7.60
CA LYS A 61 -4.63 -8.65 -6.90
C LYS A 61 -3.70 -7.64 -6.20
N ARG A 62 -2.58 -7.31 -6.83
CA ARG A 62 -1.63 -6.31 -6.31
C ARG A 62 -1.91 -4.88 -6.79
N GLU A 63 -3.18 -4.51 -6.98
CA GLU A 63 -3.56 -3.20 -7.51
C GLU A 63 -2.74 -2.07 -6.88
N PHE A 64 -2.12 -1.25 -7.73
CA PHE A 64 -1.24 -0.11 -7.38
C PHE A 64 0.07 -0.44 -6.66
N LEU A 65 0.38 -1.72 -6.41
CA LEU A 65 1.68 -2.15 -5.88
C LEU A 65 2.59 -2.62 -7.01
N SER A 66 3.89 -2.45 -6.82
CA SER A 66 4.89 -2.86 -7.81
C SER A 66 5.02 -4.38 -7.89
N ASP A 67 5.35 -4.88 -9.08
CA ASP A 67 5.53 -6.31 -9.33
C ASP A 67 6.70 -6.88 -8.54
N PRO A 68 6.51 -7.88 -7.64
CA PRO A 68 7.59 -8.44 -6.86
C PRO A 68 8.65 -9.15 -7.73
N LYS A 69 8.29 -9.71 -8.88
CA LYS A 69 9.24 -10.34 -9.80
C LYS A 69 10.17 -9.31 -10.45
N TYR A 70 9.60 -8.16 -10.85
CA TYR A 70 10.40 -7.04 -11.35
C TYR A 70 11.37 -6.52 -10.28
N LEU A 71 10.87 -6.32 -9.05
CA LEU A 71 11.69 -5.84 -7.95
C LEU A 71 12.80 -6.84 -7.57
N ALA A 72 12.48 -8.15 -7.52
CA ALA A 72 13.47 -9.20 -7.28
C ALA A 72 14.54 -9.23 -8.38
N TYR A 73 14.15 -9.08 -9.66
CA TYR A 73 15.09 -8.93 -10.78
C TYR A 73 16.02 -7.70 -10.61
N LYS A 74 15.52 -6.63 -9.98
CA LYS A 74 16.30 -5.43 -9.63
C LYS A 74 17.11 -5.56 -8.35
N GLY A 75 17.13 -6.74 -7.72
CA GLY A 75 17.92 -7.02 -6.53
C GLY A 75 17.23 -6.72 -5.20
N PHE A 76 15.95 -6.38 -5.20
CA PHE A 76 15.19 -6.23 -3.96
C PHE A 76 15.01 -7.58 -3.27
N LEU A 77 15.14 -7.56 -1.96
CA LEU A 77 14.94 -8.69 -1.05
C LEU A 77 13.65 -8.51 -0.25
N THR A 78 13.06 -9.58 0.20
CA THR A 78 11.93 -9.51 1.14
C THR A 78 12.47 -9.20 2.54
N ALA A 79 12.03 -8.07 3.10
CA ALA A 79 12.36 -7.67 4.47
C ALA A 79 11.34 -8.25 5.47
N ASP A 80 10.06 -8.10 5.16
CA ASP A 80 8.97 -8.53 6.04
C ASP A 80 7.68 -8.81 5.24
N THR A 81 6.75 -9.55 5.84
CA THR A 81 5.45 -9.89 5.24
C THR A 81 4.35 -9.76 6.27
N SER A 82 3.28 -9.02 5.94
CA SER A 82 2.07 -8.93 6.73
C SER A 82 1.20 -10.18 6.54
N GLU A 83 0.41 -10.56 7.55
CA GLU A 83 -0.50 -11.73 7.48
C GLU A 83 -1.54 -11.62 6.35
N CYS A 84 -1.82 -10.42 5.84
CA CYS A 84 -2.68 -10.23 4.67
C CYS A 84 -1.98 -10.40 3.31
N GLY A 85 -0.70 -10.81 3.29
CA GLY A 85 0.07 -11.08 2.07
C GLY A 85 0.74 -9.86 1.43
N ILE A 86 0.71 -8.69 2.07
CA ILE A 86 1.50 -7.53 1.66
C ILE A 86 2.92 -7.72 2.14
N THR A 87 3.90 -7.50 1.24
CA THR A 87 5.33 -7.63 1.50
C THR A 87 6.01 -6.26 1.52
N LEU A 88 6.93 -6.08 2.45
CA LEU A 88 7.90 -4.99 2.46
C LEU A 88 9.18 -5.49 1.81
N LEU A 89 9.51 -4.96 0.66
CA LEU A 89 10.75 -5.26 -0.05
C LEU A 89 11.77 -4.16 0.18
N TYR A 90 13.05 -4.51 0.16
CA TYR A 90 14.14 -3.55 0.32
C TYR A 90 15.34 -3.88 -0.56
N LEU A 91 16.08 -2.85 -0.93
CA LEU A 91 17.35 -2.94 -1.66
C LEU A 91 18.43 -2.27 -0.81
N PRO A 92 19.24 -3.04 -0.05
CA PRO A 92 20.29 -2.48 0.78
C PRO A 92 21.49 -2.02 -0.08
N PHE A 93 22.17 -0.95 0.34
CA PHE A 93 23.41 -0.48 -0.30
C PHE A 93 24.66 -1.07 0.36
N ALA A 94 24.53 -1.64 1.55
CA ALA A 94 25.60 -2.32 2.26
C ALA A 94 25.10 -3.66 2.80
N PRO A 95 25.97 -4.69 2.89
CA PRO A 95 25.56 -6.04 3.33
C PRO A 95 25.08 -6.10 4.78
N ASP A 96 25.50 -5.17 5.63
CA ASP A 96 25.16 -5.07 7.06
C ASP A 96 23.94 -4.17 7.33
N ALA A 97 23.31 -3.62 6.28
CA ALA A 97 22.11 -2.81 6.41
C ALA A 97 20.97 -3.65 6.98
N GLN A 98 20.47 -3.27 8.16
CA GLN A 98 19.37 -3.98 8.82
C GLN A 98 18.09 -3.90 7.99
N PRO A 99 17.40 -5.03 7.72
CA PRO A 99 16.15 -5.04 7.00
C PRO A 99 15.09 -4.19 7.69
N PRO A 100 14.29 -3.39 6.95
CA PRO A 100 13.12 -2.72 7.51
C PRO A 100 12.04 -3.75 7.88
N LYS A 101 11.07 -3.35 8.72
CA LYS A 101 9.97 -4.21 9.11
C LYS A 101 8.65 -3.45 9.22
N PHE A 102 7.54 -4.17 9.16
CA PHE A 102 6.24 -3.63 9.53
C PHE A 102 6.16 -3.37 11.03
N LYS A 103 5.43 -2.32 11.43
CA LYS A 103 4.97 -2.18 12.81
C LYS A 103 3.95 -3.29 13.14
N ASP A 104 3.81 -3.63 14.41
CA ASP A 104 2.91 -4.70 14.86
C ASP A 104 1.46 -4.49 14.40
N CYS A 105 0.98 -3.25 14.35
CA CYS A 105 -0.36 -2.91 13.87
C CYS A 105 -0.61 -3.30 12.41
N ALA A 106 0.42 -3.23 11.56
CA ALA A 106 0.33 -3.61 10.15
C ALA A 106 0.74 -5.06 9.87
N LYS A 107 1.48 -5.68 10.80
CA LYS A 107 1.86 -7.08 10.71
C LYS A 107 0.63 -7.98 10.77
N ARG A 108 -0.32 -7.67 11.65
CA ARG A 108 -1.61 -8.36 11.85
C ARG A 108 -2.77 -7.38 11.65
N PRO A 109 -3.18 -7.14 10.39
CA PRO A 109 -4.19 -6.13 10.08
C PRO A 109 -5.56 -6.55 10.62
N GLN A 110 -6.01 -5.86 11.66
CA GLN A 110 -7.32 -6.08 12.28
C GLN A 110 -7.82 -4.82 12.98
N THR A 111 -9.13 -4.67 13.08
CA THR A 111 -9.78 -3.57 13.79
C THR A 111 -10.86 -4.11 14.71
N SER A 112 -11.37 -3.28 15.63
CA SER A 112 -12.57 -3.60 16.44
C SER A 112 -13.87 -3.17 15.78
N GLU A 113 -13.82 -2.61 14.57
CA GLU A 113 -15.01 -2.10 13.87
C GLU A 113 -15.89 -3.24 13.37
N ILE A 114 -17.21 -3.06 13.52
CA ILE A 114 -18.25 -3.97 13.02
C ILE A 114 -18.77 -3.43 11.68
N GLY A 115 -19.13 -4.31 10.77
CA GLY A 115 -19.53 -3.94 9.42
C GLY A 115 -18.33 -3.59 8.53
N PHE A 116 -18.58 -2.81 7.48
CA PHE A 116 -17.54 -2.35 6.61
C PHE A 116 -16.90 -1.06 7.11
N VAL A 117 -15.57 -0.99 7.05
CA VAL A 117 -14.83 0.26 7.25
C VAL A 117 -13.76 0.43 6.19
N ILE A 118 -13.68 1.62 5.62
CA ILE A 118 -12.62 2.05 4.69
C ILE A 118 -11.75 3.06 5.42
N TYR A 119 -10.46 2.76 5.53
CA TYR A 119 -9.42 3.73 5.87
C TYR A 119 -8.74 4.18 4.58
N TYR A 120 -8.54 5.47 4.40
CA TYR A 120 -7.91 5.99 3.19
C TYR A 120 -7.17 7.30 3.41
N THR A 121 -6.21 7.57 2.52
CA THR A 121 -5.44 8.82 2.46
C THR A 121 -5.57 9.47 1.09
N ASP A 122 -5.12 10.73 0.96
CA ASP A 122 -5.08 11.47 -0.31
C ASP A 122 -3.84 11.15 -1.17
N GLN A 123 -3.08 10.09 -0.85
CA GLN A 123 -1.90 9.68 -1.63
C GLN A 123 -2.23 9.24 -3.06
N CYS A 124 -3.49 8.93 -3.35
CA CYS A 124 -3.95 8.53 -4.68
C CYS A 124 -5.24 9.28 -5.05
N PRO A 125 -5.32 9.92 -6.22
CA PRO A 125 -6.52 10.65 -6.64
C PRO A 125 -7.76 9.76 -6.79
N PHE A 126 -7.57 8.45 -6.98
CA PHE A 126 -8.68 7.50 -7.08
C PHE A 126 -9.41 7.29 -5.75
N THR A 127 -8.79 7.50 -4.60
CA THR A 127 -9.47 7.44 -3.31
C THR A 127 -10.47 8.58 -3.16
N TYR A 128 -10.05 9.80 -3.52
CA TYR A 128 -10.91 10.98 -3.53
C TYR A 128 -12.15 10.80 -4.43
N TYR A 129 -11.99 10.11 -5.56
CA TYR A 129 -13.08 9.87 -6.50
C TYR A 129 -14.01 8.72 -6.05
N TRP A 130 -13.44 7.58 -5.63
CA TRP A 130 -14.24 6.38 -5.40
C TRP A 130 -14.82 6.26 -4.00
N VAL A 131 -14.13 6.72 -2.95
CA VAL A 131 -14.60 6.53 -1.57
C VAL A 131 -15.96 7.18 -1.31
N PRO A 132 -16.20 8.46 -1.70
CA PRO A 132 -17.52 9.06 -1.55
C PRO A 132 -18.63 8.30 -2.29
N ARG A 133 -18.36 7.87 -3.53
CA ARG A 133 -19.32 7.12 -4.35
C ARG A 133 -19.67 5.77 -3.74
N VAL A 134 -18.68 5.07 -3.21
CA VAL A 134 -18.91 3.80 -2.50
C VAL A 134 -19.74 4.03 -1.25
N ALA A 135 -19.53 5.14 -0.52
CA ALA A 135 -20.33 5.48 0.65
C ALA A 135 -21.79 5.80 0.28
N GLU A 136 -22.04 6.55 -0.80
CA GLU A 136 -23.36 6.82 -1.33
C GLU A 136 -24.10 5.52 -1.70
N VAL A 137 -23.47 4.67 -2.50
CA VAL A 137 -24.04 3.39 -2.93
C VAL A 137 -24.26 2.43 -1.75
N ALA A 138 -23.40 2.41 -0.76
CA ALA A 138 -23.60 1.65 0.46
C ALA A 138 -24.87 2.10 1.21
N ALA A 139 -25.06 3.42 1.36
CA ALA A 139 -26.24 4.00 1.99
C ALA A 139 -27.53 3.68 1.21
N GLU A 140 -27.54 3.81 -0.10
CA GLU A 140 -28.67 3.46 -0.97
C GLU A 140 -29.11 2.01 -0.85
N HIS A 141 -28.16 1.10 -0.57
CA HIS A 141 -28.42 -0.34 -0.42
C HIS A 141 -28.55 -0.79 1.05
N GLY A 142 -28.56 0.14 2.00
CA GLY A 142 -28.67 -0.16 3.43
C GLY A 142 -27.47 -0.97 3.98
N ILE A 143 -26.29 -0.84 3.36
CA ILE A 143 -25.07 -1.52 3.79
C ILE A 143 -24.32 -0.63 4.79
N PRO A 144 -24.13 -1.06 6.06
CA PRO A 144 -23.35 -0.29 7.02
C PRO A 144 -21.89 -0.13 6.55
N LEU A 145 -21.49 1.09 6.26
CA LEU A 145 -20.14 1.46 5.86
C LEU A 145 -19.68 2.70 6.61
N LYS A 146 -18.54 2.59 7.28
CA LYS A 146 -17.82 3.72 7.86
C LYS A 146 -16.62 4.08 6.96
N THR A 147 -16.42 5.36 6.70
CA THR A 147 -15.22 5.86 6.02
C THR A 147 -14.38 6.68 6.98
N VAL A 148 -13.08 6.43 7.02
CA VAL A 148 -12.13 7.11 7.90
C VAL A 148 -11.03 7.73 7.04
N HIS A 149 -11.09 9.04 6.87
CA HIS A 149 -10.08 9.80 6.15
C HIS A 149 -8.89 10.09 7.06
N ILE A 150 -7.72 9.60 6.69
CA ILE A 150 -6.48 9.80 7.42
C ILE A 150 -5.79 11.05 6.86
N THR A 151 -5.68 12.07 7.69
CA THR A 151 -5.19 13.39 7.29
C THR A 151 -3.84 13.78 7.89
N ASP A 152 -3.27 12.89 8.71
CA ASP A 152 -1.96 13.12 9.31
C ASP A 152 -1.08 11.86 9.26
N ARG A 153 0.23 12.11 9.29
CA ARG A 153 1.25 11.07 9.17
C ARG A 153 1.27 10.14 10.38
N GLU A 154 1.09 10.65 11.59
CA GLU A 154 1.17 9.85 12.81
C GLU A 154 0.07 8.79 12.81
N THR A 155 -1.16 9.18 12.50
CA THR A 155 -2.28 8.26 12.33
C THR A 155 -2.00 7.25 11.23
N ALA A 156 -1.49 7.67 10.06
CA ALA A 156 -1.14 6.77 8.97
C ALA A 156 -0.07 5.74 9.38
N GLN A 157 0.96 6.17 10.11
CA GLN A 157 2.04 5.30 10.58
C GLN A 157 1.63 4.34 11.72
N ASN A 158 0.43 4.45 12.25
CA ASN A 158 -0.12 3.58 13.28
C ASN A 158 -1.43 2.89 12.82
N LEU A 159 -1.75 2.99 11.53
CA LEU A 159 -2.93 2.35 10.96
C LEU A 159 -2.81 0.81 11.04
N PRO A 160 -3.89 0.07 11.37
CA PRO A 160 -3.86 -1.39 11.41
C PRO A 160 -3.94 -2.02 10.01
N ALA A 161 -3.21 -1.47 9.05
CA ALA A 161 -3.12 -1.95 7.68
C ALA A 161 -1.76 -1.59 7.05
N PRO A 162 -1.12 -2.50 6.31
CA PRO A 162 0.18 -2.24 5.68
C PRO A 162 0.10 -1.26 4.51
N VAL A 163 -1.07 -1.08 3.90
CA VAL A 163 -1.31 -0.11 2.81
C VAL A 163 -2.28 0.94 3.32
N THR A 164 -1.83 2.19 3.39
CA THR A 164 -2.60 3.31 3.95
C THR A 164 -3.32 4.14 2.91
N THR A 165 -2.95 3.99 1.63
CA THR A 165 -3.66 4.62 0.52
C THR A 165 -5.14 4.23 0.54
N TYR A 166 -5.42 2.94 0.74
CA TYR A 166 -6.77 2.39 0.89
C TYR A 166 -6.70 1.05 1.61
N ALA A 167 -7.54 0.87 2.61
CA ALA A 167 -7.71 -0.41 3.31
C ALA A 167 -9.17 -0.62 3.67
N LEU A 168 -9.78 -1.68 3.15
CA LEU A 168 -11.14 -2.10 3.45
C LEU A 168 -11.13 -3.25 4.44
N PHE A 169 -11.91 -3.10 5.50
CA PHE A 169 -12.16 -4.14 6.49
C PHE A 169 -13.65 -4.52 6.52
N ARG A 170 -13.94 -5.73 6.96
CA ARG A 170 -15.29 -6.21 7.28
C ARG A 170 -15.25 -6.98 8.59
N ASP A 171 -16.06 -6.57 9.55
CA ASP A 171 -16.16 -7.21 10.88
C ASP A 171 -14.77 -7.42 11.52
N GLY A 172 -13.95 -6.38 11.51
CA GLY A 172 -12.61 -6.36 12.06
C GLY A 172 -11.52 -6.99 11.20
N LYS A 173 -11.85 -7.72 10.14
CA LYS A 173 -10.89 -8.44 9.29
C LYS A 173 -10.53 -7.64 8.04
N PHE A 174 -9.25 -7.61 7.70
CA PHE A 174 -8.78 -7.01 6.45
C PHE A 174 -9.35 -7.77 5.24
N VAL A 175 -9.90 -7.02 4.29
CA VAL A 175 -10.50 -7.57 3.06
C VAL A 175 -9.61 -7.31 1.85
N THR A 176 -9.22 -6.03 1.64
CA THR A 176 -8.42 -5.64 0.47
C THR A 176 -7.82 -4.25 0.62
N HIS A 177 -6.71 -4.02 -0.06
CA HIS A 177 -6.14 -2.68 -0.28
C HIS A 177 -6.52 -2.11 -1.65
N ALA A 178 -7.19 -2.88 -2.49
CA ALA A 178 -7.61 -2.44 -3.82
C ALA A 178 -8.78 -1.45 -3.70
N ILE A 179 -8.63 -0.26 -4.29
CA ILE A 179 -9.68 0.76 -4.30
C ILE A 179 -10.92 0.20 -5.00
N GLN A 180 -12.03 0.16 -4.29
CA GLN A 180 -13.28 -0.38 -4.80
C GLN A 180 -14.04 0.68 -5.61
N SER A 181 -14.56 0.27 -6.77
CA SER A 181 -15.65 0.99 -7.40
C SER A 181 -16.99 0.59 -6.76
N ASP A 182 -18.05 1.34 -7.02
CA ASP A 182 -19.42 1.02 -6.61
C ASP A 182 -19.81 -0.44 -6.89
N LYS A 183 -19.62 -0.88 -8.15
CA LYS A 183 -19.93 -2.24 -8.59
C LYS A 183 -19.08 -3.31 -7.90
N LYS A 184 -17.78 -3.04 -7.70
CA LYS A 184 -16.89 -3.98 -7.00
C LYS A 184 -17.28 -4.10 -5.53
N PHE A 185 -17.57 -2.97 -4.87
CA PHE A 185 -18.00 -2.95 -3.48
C PHE A 185 -19.31 -3.72 -3.27
N LEU A 186 -20.33 -3.49 -4.09
CA LEU A 186 -21.62 -4.20 -4.00
C LEU A 186 -21.46 -5.72 -4.18
N LYS A 187 -20.63 -6.16 -5.14
CA LYS A 187 -20.34 -7.60 -5.30
C LYS A 187 -19.69 -8.20 -4.05
N LEU A 188 -18.75 -7.49 -3.46
CA LEU A 188 -18.05 -7.89 -2.24
C LEU A 188 -19.03 -7.95 -1.04
N ALA A 189 -19.89 -6.94 -0.90
CA ALA A 189 -20.87 -6.89 0.17
C ALA A 189 -21.90 -8.04 0.11
N GLN A 190 -22.25 -8.48 -1.11
CA GLN A 190 -23.13 -9.63 -1.36
C GLN A 190 -22.45 -11.00 -1.17
N GLY A 191 -21.20 -11.05 -0.72
CA GLY A 191 -20.44 -12.30 -0.57
C GLY A 191 -19.99 -12.94 -1.89
N ARG A 192 -20.13 -12.23 -3.02
CA ARG A 192 -19.65 -12.69 -4.32
C ARG A 192 -18.19 -12.26 -4.46
N CYS A 193 -17.24 -13.19 -4.26
CA CYS A 193 -15.83 -12.91 -4.52
C CYS A 193 -15.67 -12.34 -5.92
N ALA A 194 -14.99 -11.20 -6.05
CA ALA A 194 -14.50 -10.74 -7.35
C ALA A 194 -13.37 -11.71 -7.79
N GLU A 195 -13.60 -12.49 -8.84
CA GLU A 195 -12.59 -13.25 -9.55
C GLU A 195 -11.54 -12.34 -10.20
#